data_9cb30c4a42c7fe29483734348484a0ab
#
_entry.id   9cb30c4a42c7fe29483734348484a0ab
#
_cell.length_a   1.000
_cell.length_b   1.000
_cell.length_c   1.000
_cell.angle_alpha   90.00
_cell.angle_beta   90.00
_cell.angle_gamma   90.00
#
_symmetry.space_group_name_H-M   'P 1'
#
loop_
_entity.id
_entity.type
_entity.pdbx_description
1 polymer ?
#
loop_
_entity_poly.entity_id
_entity_poly.type
_entity_poly.pdbx_seq_one_letter_code
_entity_poly.pdbx_strand_id
1 'polypeptide(L)'
;SVQNATAEQLGGRLDDLENQLLQQSDISPASVADLAQQSAALTQVQNQIAEQQTALVELTAAFGQKQVETQSVAQQILTRGAVSQLIGTLESGAPFAFAIAGLQDFEDLLSPALVAAAPYGVPTAAVLSRAFPEQSRAALLAARTNDTPQTNGGNRVGDFLRNQLGMRSIAPRTGTDPDAVLSRAEAAVQAGQVSDALNELTALPKSAQTAMAGWIEQAKLRQAAQRAVATLSQRLQKD
;
A
#
# COMPACT_ATOMS: atom_id res chain seq x y z
N SER A 1 -29.14 23.79 -104.79
CA SER A 1 -29.98 24.74 -104.03
C SER A 1 -30.49 24.15 -102.71
N VAL A 2 -30.65 22.83 -102.54
CA VAL A 2 -31.09 22.22 -101.24
C VAL A 2 -29.97 22.17 -100.21
N GLN A 3 -28.71 22.03 -100.67
CA GLN A 3 -27.54 21.97 -99.74
C GLN A 3 -27.19 23.30 -99.11
N ASN A 4 -27.46 24.40 -99.82
CA ASN A 4 -27.22 25.77 -99.24
C ASN A 4 -28.27 26.09 -98.18
N ALA A 5 -29.52 25.67 -98.33
CA ALA A 5 -30.58 25.92 -97.37
C ALA A 5 -30.31 25.12 -95.99
N THR A 6 -29.78 23.92 -96.16
CA THR A 6 -29.40 23.10 -94.95
C THR A 6 -28.16 23.65 -94.24
N ALA A 7 -27.21 24.22 -94.96
CA ALA A 7 -26.02 24.86 -94.35
C ALA A 7 -26.39 26.13 -93.64
N GLU A 8 -27.27 26.97 -94.20
CA GLU A 8 -27.79 28.18 -93.53
C GLU A 8 -28.63 27.83 -92.28
N GLN A 9 -29.43 26.75 -92.36
CA GLN A 9 -30.21 26.34 -91.18
C GLN A 9 -29.36 25.69 -90.09
N LEU A 10 -28.27 25.01 -90.44
CA LEU A 10 -27.27 24.53 -89.45
C LEU A 10 -26.44 25.67 -88.85
N GLY A 11 -26.08 26.67 -89.64
CA GLY A 11 -25.43 27.86 -89.16
C GLY A 11 -26.27 28.62 -88.13
N GLY A 12 -27.57 28.84 -88.46
CA GLY A 12 -28.47 29.53 -87.52
C GLY A 12 -28.68 28.73 -86.20
N ARG A 13 -28.69 27.36 -86.24
CA ARG A 13 -28.80 26.58 -85.02
C ARG A 13 -27.50 26.55 -84.18
N LEU A 14 -26.34 26.72 -84.85
CA LEU A 14 -25.06 26.83 -84.14
C LEU A 14 -24.98 28.20 -83.44
N ASP A 15 -25.40 29.28 -84.13
CA ASP A 15 -25.45 30.59 -83.50
C ASP A 15 -26.44 30.68 -82.34
N ASP A 16 -27.62 30.00 -82.43
CA ASP A 16 -28.57 29.91 -81.34
C ASP A 16 -28.05 29.11 -80.20
N LEU A 17 -27.35 27.97 -80.42
CA LEU A 17 -26.71 27.20 -79.39
C LEU A 17 -25.56 27.95 -78.72
N GLU A 18 -24.78 28.69 -79.51
CA GLU A 18 -23.67 29.49 -78.97
C GLU A 18 -24.22 30.66 -78.15
N ASN A 19 -25.30 31.31 -78.54
CA ASN A 19 -25.99 32.31 -77.72
C ASN A 19 -26.65 31.72 -76.49
N GLN A 20 -27.22 30.53 -76.53
CA GLN A 20 -27.73 29.83 -75.37
C GLN A 20 -26.58 29.43 -74.40
N LEU A 21 -25.45 29.01 -74.94
CA LEU A 21 -24.29 28.66 -74.13
C LEU A 21 -23.69 29.89 -73.44
N LEU A 22 -23.64 31.00 -74.15
CA LEU A 22 -23.20 32.29 -73.62
C LEU A 22 -24.17 32.83 -72.55
N GLN A 23 -25.50 32.68 -72.76
CA GLN A 23 -26.47 33.00 -71.69
C GLN A 23 -26.45 32.07 -70.50
N GLN A 24 -26.10 30.83 -70.71
CA GLN A 24 -25.95 29.86 -69.63
C GLN A 24 -24.60 30.03 -68.90
N SER A 25 -23.62 30.65 -69.54
CA SER A 25 -22.33 30.98 -68.91
C SER A 25 -22.30 32.31 -68.20
N ASP A 26 -23.42 33.10 -68.22
CA ASP A 26 -23.60 34.26 -67.35
C ASP A 26 -23.84 33.84 -65.91
N ILE A 27 -22.85 33.19 -65.35
CA ILE A 27 -22.69 33.15 -63.89
C ILE A 27 -22.41 34.59 -63.50
N SER A 28 -23.47 35.28 -63.07
CA SER A 28 -23.36 36.69 -62.65
C SER A 28 -22.18 36.82 -61.65
N PRO A 29 -21.34 37.86 -61.77
CA PRO A 29 -20.29 38.12 -60.80
C PRO A 29 -20.80 38.14 -59.35
N ALA A 30 -22.09 38.46 -59.17
CA ALA A 30 -22.76 38.40 -57.87
C ALA A 30 -22.92 36.96 -57.38
N SER A 31 -23.26 35.98 -58.25
CA SER A 31 -23.41 34.58 -57.86
C SER A 31 -22.08 33.91 -57.55
N VAL A 32 -20.99 34.34 -58.15
CA VAL A 32 -19.63 33.90 -57.85
C VAL A 32 -19.19 34.47 -56.49
N ALA A 33 -19.53 35.73 -56.19
CA ALA A 33 -19.24 36.37 -54.91
C ALA A 33 -20.03 35.68 -53.76
N ASP A 34 -21.33 35.36 -53.99
CA ASP A 34 -22.16 34.62 -53.02
C ASP A 34 -21.62 33.21 -52.72
N LEU A 35 -21.19 32.49 -53.76
CA LEU A 35 -20.56 31.18 -53.59
C LEU A 35 -19.22 31.30 -52.82
N ALA A 36 -18.42 32.31 -53.09
CA ALA A 36 -17.20 32.56 -52.37
C ALA A 36 -17.46 32.89 -50.87
N GLN A 37 -18.50 33.70 -50.62
CA GLN A 37 -18.93 34.02 -49.26
C GLN A 37 -19.46 32.79 -48.51
N GLN A 38 -20.28 31.96 -49.17
CA GLN A 38 -20.76 30.71 -48.58
C GLN A 38 -19.61 29.74 -48.31
N SER A 39 -18.65 29.59 -49.21
CA SER A 39 -17.48 28.72 -49.01
C SER A 39 -16.61 29.20 -47.85
N ALA A 40 -16.44 30.52 -47.69
CA ALA A 40 -15.73 31.10 -46.54
C ALA A 40 -16.48 30.86 -45.23
N ALA A 41 -17.81 31.02 -45.24
CA ALA A 41 -18.64 30.71 -44.06
C ALA A 41 -18.60 29.22 -43.67
N LEU A 42 -18.66 28.31 -44.65
CA LEU A 42 -18.49 26.87 -44.41
C LEU A 42 -17.12 26.54 -43.82
N THR A 43 -16.05 27.15 -44.37
CA THR A 43 -14.71 26.96 -43.83
C THR A 43 -14.61 27.46 -42.39
N GLN A 44 -15.21 28.60 -42.08
CA GLN A 44 -15.26 29.14 -40.73
C GLN A 44 -16.02 28.18 -39.77
N VAL A 45 -17.17 27.65 -40.16
CA VAL A 45 -17.94 26.68 -39.39
C VAL A 45 -17.15 25.38 -39.19
N GLN A 46 -16.47 24.91 -40.26
CA GLN A 46 -15.60 23.71 -40.13
C GLN A 46 -14.48 23.92 -39.13
N ASN A 47 -13.82 25.09 -39.14
CA ASN A 47 -12.78 25.41 -38.17
C ASN A 47 -13.33 25.49 -36.75
N GLN A 48 -14.51 26.10 -36.55
CA GLN A 48 -15.18 26.11 -35.25
C GLN A 48 -15.53 24.70 -34.73
N ILE A 49 -16.02 23.83 -35.61
CA ILE A 49 -16.30 22.45 -35.28
C ILE A 49 -15.02 21.73 -34.88
N ALA A 50 -13.92 21.90 -35.59
CA ALA A 50 -12.63 21.30 -35.28
C ALA A 50 -12.08 21.81 -33.94
N GLU A 51 -12.20 23.11 -33.66
CA GLU A 51 -11.83 23.69 -32.36
C GLU A 51 -12.68 23.11 -31.21
N GLN A 52 -14.01 23.02 -31.42
CA GLN A 52 -14.90 22.41 -30.41
C GLN A 52 -14.61 20.93 -30.18
N GLN A 53 -14.31 20.18 -31.25
CA GLN A 53 -13.92 18.77 -31.12
C GLN A 53 -12.63 18.62 -30.32
N THR A 54 -11.63 19.47 -30.59
CA THR A 54 -10.38 19.48 -29.82
C THR A 54 -10.62 19.81 -28.35
N ALA A 55 -11.42 20.83 -28.08
CA ALA A 55 -11.78 21.21 -26.71
C ALA A 55 -12.55 20.11 -25.96
N LEU A 56 -13.43 19.37 -26.64
CA LEU A 56 -14.13 18.22 -26.07
C LEU A 56 -13.18 17.07 -25.74
N VAL A 57 -12.22 16.79 -26.60
CA VAL A 57 -11.19 15.76 -26.36
C VAL A 57 -10.34 16.14 -25.15
N GLU A 58 -9.86 17.38 -25.08
CA GLU A 58 -9.09 17.90 -23.95
C GLU A 58 -9.89 17.86 -22.64
N LEU A 59 -11.15 18.29 -22.67
CA LEU A 59 -12.03 18.24 -21.50
C LEU A 59 -12.27 16.81 -21.02
N THR A 60 -12.50 15.89 -21.95
CA THR A 60 -12.70 14.47 -21.65
C THR A 60 -11.44 13.87 -21.02
N ALA A 61 -10.27 14.19 -21.55
CA ALA A 61 -8.99 13.75 -20.98
C ALA A 61 -8.75 14.33 -19.58
N ALA A 62 -9.00 15.62 -19.40
CA ALA A 62 -8.88 16.30 -18.11
C ALA A 62 -9.85 15.72 -17.07
N PHE A 63 -11.09 15.41 -17.47
CA PHE A 63 -12.07 14.79 -16.61
C PHE A 63 -11.63 13.36 -16.22
N GLY A 64 -11.12 12.58 -17.16
CA GLY A 64 -10.57 11.25 -16.89
C GLY A 64 -9.39 11.31 -15.90
N GLN A 65 -8.46 12.24 -16.08
CA GLN A 65 -7.36 12.44 -15.13
C GLN A 65 -7.86 12.82 -13.73
N LYS A 66 -8.84 13.72 -13.67
CA LYS A 66 -9.41 14.16 -12.39
C LYS A 66 -10.14 13.04 -11.65
N GLN A 67 -10.80 12.16 -12.40
CA GLN A 67 -11.45 10.98 -11.83
C GLN A 67 -10.42 10.00 -11.24
N VAL A 68 -9.34 9.72 -11.95
CA VAL A 68 -8.24 8.85 -11.46
C VAL A 68 -7.59 9.47 -10.21
N GLU A 69 -7.29 10.77 -10.24
CA GLU A 69 -6.73 11.49 -9.09
C GLU A 69 -7.67 11.39 -7.87
N THR A 70 -8.96 11.63 -8.07
CA THR A 70 -9.95 11.55 -6.98
C THR A 70 -10.04 10.14 -6.40
N GLN A 71 -10.00 9.11 -7.24
CA GLN A 71 -10.02 7.72 -6.80
C GLN A 71 -8.74 7.37 -6.01
N SER A 72 -7.57 7.81 -6.48
CA SER A 72 -6.31 7.57 -5.77
C SER A 72 -6.29 8.25 -4.40
N VAL A 73 -6.75 9.49 -4.30
CA VAL A 73 -6.87 10.20 -3.01
C VAL A 73 -7.85 9.49 -2.07
N ALA A 74 -9.00 9.05 -2.57
CA ALA A 74 -9.96 8.30 -1.77
C ALA A 74 -9.36 6.98 -1.24
N GLN A 75 -8.62 6.25 -2.08
CA GLN A 75 -7.93 5.03 -1.69
C GLN A 75 -6.86 5.30 -0.62
N GLN A 76 -6.06 6.36 -0.78
CA GLN A 76 -5.07 6.76 0.23
C GLN A 76 -5.72 7.08 1.59
N ILE A 77 -6.85 7.77 1.60
CA ILE A 77 -7.59 8.09 2.84
C ILE A 77 -8.06 6.80 3.52
N LEU A 78 -8.64 5.87 2.78
CA LEU A 78 -9.09 4.58 3.31
C LEU A 78 -7.92 3.76 3.87
N THR A 79 -6.81 3.68 3.15
CA THR A 79 -5.61 2.97 3.59
C THR A 79 -5.01 3.59 4.86
N ARG A 80 -4.89 4.93 4.91
CA ARG A 80 -4.44 5.61 6.13
C ARG A 80 -5.36 5.36 7.32
N GLY A 81 -6.67 5.35 7.08
CA GLY A 81 -7.66 4.98 8.09
C GLY A 81 -7.48 3.56 8.60
N ALA A 82 -7.29 2.59 7.71
CA ALA A 82 -7.04 1.19 8.05
C ALA A 82 -5.74 1.01 8.86
N VAL A 83 -4.66 1.70 8.49
CA VAL A 83 -3.39 1.68 9.24
C VAL A 83 -3.57 2.30 10.63
N SER A 84 -4.26 3.43 10.74
CA SER A 84 -4.54 4.05 12.05
C SER A 84 -5.37 3.15 12.95
N GLN A 85 -6.37 2.46 12.38
CA GLN A 85 -7.17 1.48 13.10
C GLN A 85 -6.33 0.27 13.52
N LEU A 86 -5.44 -0.23 12.65
CA LEU A 86 -4.52 -1.32 12.98
C LEU A 86 -3.63 -0.95 14.16
N ILE A 87 -3.06 0.26 14.19
CA ILE A 87 -2.27 0.77 15.33
C ILE A 87 -3.08 0.71 16.62
N GLY A 88 -4.27 1.30 16.64
CA GLY A 88 -5.12 1.32 17.83
C GLY A 88 -5.54 -0.06 18.32
N THR A 89 -5.82 -1.00 17.41
CA THR A 89 -6.15 -2.38 17.78
C THR A 89 -4.94 -3.15 18.29
N LEU A 90 -3.74 -2.90 17.77
CA LEU A 90 -2.50 -3.49 18.30
C LEU A 90 -2.15 -2.99 19.70
N GLU A 91 -2.44 -1.74 20.01
CA GLU A 91 -2.24 -1.17 21.35
C GLU A 91 -3.23 -1.73 22.36
N SER A 92 -4.47 -1.93 21.96
CA SER A 92 -5.52 -2.49 22.81
C SER A 92 -5.53 -4.01 22.88
N GLY A 93 -4.90 -4.71 21.95
CA GLY A 93 -4.97 -6.17 21.79
C GLY A 93 -6.28 -6.66 21.18
N ALA A 94 -7.10 -5.76 20.63
CA ALA A 94 -8.39 -6.07 20.03
C ALA A 94 -8.24 -6.80 18.68
N PRO A 95 -9.28 -7.51 18.20
CA PRO A 95 -9.35 -8.04 16.84
C PRO A 95 -9.15 -6.95 15.79
N PHE A 96 -8.42 -7.25 14.71
CA PHE A 96 -8.10 -6.29 13.65
C PHE A 96 -8.39 -6.80 12.24
N ALA A 97 -9.25 -7.81 12.11
CA ALA A 97 -9.65 -8.35 10.81
C ALA A 97 -10.23 -7.29 9.88
N PHE A 98 -11.00 -6.34 10.42
CA PHE A 98 -11.55 -5.24 9.65
C PHE A 98 -10.48 -4.28 9.11
N ALA A 99 -9.45 -4.00 9.90
CA ALA A 99 -8.33 -3.16 9.46
C ALA A 99 -7.54 -3.84 8.33
N ILE A 100 -7.32 -5.16 8.41
CA ILE A 100 -6.67 -5.93 7.33
C ILE A 100 -7.49 -5.90 6.04
N ALA A 101 -8.81 -6.00 6.12
CA ALA A 101 -9.67 -5.92 4.94
C ALA A 101 -9.52 -4.60 4.16
N GLY A 102 -9.13 -3.51 4.83
CA GLY A 102 -8.81 -2.23 4.20
C GLY A 102 -7.38 -2.12 3.63
N LEU A 103 -6.56 -3.17 3.76
CA LEU A 103 -5.15 -3.21 3.37
C LEU A 103 -4.87 -4.25 2.27
N GLN A 104 -5.84 -4.55 1.40
CA GLN A 104 -5.72 -5.57 0.35
C GLN A 104 -4.56 -5.30 -0.62
N ASP A 105 -4.27 -4.02 -0.91
CA ASP A 105 -3.16 -3.63 -1.78
C ASP A 105 -1.77 -3.82 -1.13
N PHE A 106 -1.72 -4.24 0.15
CA PHE A 106 -0.51 -4.40 0.96
C PHE A 106 -0.41 -5.79 1.59
N GLU A 107 -1.05 -6.79 1.00
CA GLU A 107 -1.03 -8.17 1.51
C GLU A 107 0.39 -8.76 1.60
N ASP A 108 1.28 -8.33 0.72
CA ASP A 108 2.70 -8.69 0.70
C ASP A 108 3.46 -8.30 1.99
N LEU A 109 2.96 -7.30 2.71
CA LEU A 109 3.54 -6.81 3.97
C LEU A 109 2.96 -7.51 5.20
N LEU A 110 1.88 -8.26 5.03
CA LEU A 110 1.19 -8.96 6.11
C LEU A 110 1.63 -10.43 6.14
N SER A 111 2.31 -10.84 7.21
CA SER A 111 2.67 -12.26 7.35
C SER A 111 1.41 -13.13 7.51
N PRO A 112 1.41 -14.38 6.99
CA PRO A 112 0.26 -15.29 7.15
C PRO A 112 -0.14 -15.51 8.63
N ALA A 113 0.85 -15.52 9.53
CA ALA A 113 0.60 -15.65 10.97
C ALA A 113 -0.15 -14.42 11.53
N LEU A 114 0.16 -13.22 11.04
CA LEU A 114 -0.54 -11.99 11.42
C LEU A 114 -1.98 -11.99 10.91
N VAL A 115 -2.21 -12.41 9.67
CA VAL A 115 -3.55 -12.54 9.09
C VAL A 115 -4.39 -13.56 9.86
N ALA A 116 -3.80 -14.70 10.23
CA ALA A 116 -4.47 -15.73 11.04
C ALA A 116 -4.81 -15.23 12.47
N ALA A 117 -4.01 -14.32 13.02
CA ALA A 117 -4.26 -13.74 14.34
C ALA A 117 -5.29 -12.60 14.32
N ALA A 118 -5.63 -12.05 13.15
CA ALA A 118 -6.50 -10.88 13.01
C ALA A 118 -7.88 -11.01 13.69
N PRO A 119 -8.57 -12.16 13.66
CA PRO A 119 -9.85 -12.33 14.36
C PRO A 119 -9.75 -12.33 15.88
N TYR A 120 -8.56 -12.62 16.42
CA TYR A 120 -8.35 -12.78 17.86
C TYR A 120 -7.57 -11.63 18.49
N GLY A 121 -6.87 -10.86 17.66
CA GLY A 121 -5.94 -9.83 18.11
C GLY A 121 -4.55 -10.37 18.44
N VAL A 122 -3.63 -9.47 18.77
CA VAL A 122 -2.25 -9.78 19.18
C VAL A 122 -2.05 -9.33 20.62
N PRO A 123 -1.27 -10.08 21.42
CA PRO A 123 -1.05 -9.71 22.81
C PRO A 123 -0.38 -8.32 22.90
N THR A 124 -0.86 -7.50 23.84
CA THR A 124 -0.25 -6.19 24.11
C THR A 124 1.11 -6.36 24.80
N ALA A 125 1.94 -5.30 24.77
CA ALA A 125 3.20 -5.28 25.51
C ALA A 125 2.97 -5.54 27.02
N ALA A 126 1.88 -5.02 27.58
CA ALA A 126 1.52 -5.21 28.98
C ALA A 126 1.15 -6.68 29.29
N VAL A 127 0.46 -7.38 28.40
CA VAL A 127 0.14 -8.80 28.54
C VAL A 127 1.42 -9.64 28.51
N LEU A 128 2.30 -9.38 27.52
CA LEU A 128 3.59 -10.07 27.42
C LEU A 128 4.48 -9.82 28.63
N SER A 129 4.55 -8.58 29.12
CA SER A 129 5.33 -8.23 30.31
C SER A 129 4.80 -8.93 31.58
N ARG A 130 3.49 -8.99 31.74
CA ARG A 130 2.86 -9.66 32.89
C ARG A 130 3.07 -11.17 32.88
N ALA A 131 3.04 -11.79 31.70
CA ALA A 131 3.22 -13.24 31.56
C ALA A 131 4.69 -13.70 31.68
N PHE A 132 5.66 -12.81 31.40
CA PHE A 132 7.08 -13.13 31.31
C PHE A 132 7.66 -13.76 32.58
N PRO A 133 7.42 -13.26 33.82
CA PRO A 133 8.04 -13.81 35.05
C PRO A 133 7.68 -15.27 35.30
N GLU A 134 6.46 -15.70 34.97
CA GLU A 134 6.04 -17.10 35.14
C GLU A 134 6.75 -18.02 34.14
N GLN A 135 6.79 -17.60 32.87
CA GLN A 135 7.47 -18.33 31.81
C GLN A 135 8.98 -18.40 32.04
N SER A 136 9.56 -17.31 32.54
CA SER A 136 10.98 -17.28 32.96
C SER A 136 11.31 -18.30 34.05
N ARG A 137 10.46 -18.45 35.06
CA ARG A 137 10.64 -19.48 36.09
C ARG A 137 10.56 -20.91 35.51
N ALA A 138 9.61 -21.16 34.62
CA ALA A 138 9.50 -22.44 33.92
C ALA A 138 10.75 -22.75 33.09
N ALA A 139 11.28 -21.74 32.39
CA ALA A 139 12.50 -21.84 31.59
C ALA A 139 13.74 -22.18 32.49
N LEU A 140 13.88 -21.50 33.62
CA LEU A 140 14.96 -21.78 34.56
C LEU A 140 14.91 -23.21 35.12
N LEU A 141 13.71 -23.72 35.44
CA LEU A 141 13.52 -25.10 35.88
C LEU A 141 13.93 -26.06 34.78
N ALA A 142 13.47 -25.82 33.53
CA ALA A 142 13.80 -26.66 32.38
C ALA A 142 15.29 -26.63 32.02
N ALA A 143 15.98 -25.53 32.21
CA ALA A 143 17.42 -25.43 32.02
C ALA A 143 18.17 -26.30 33.02
N ARG A 144 17.76 -26.28 34.29
CA ARG A 144 18.42 -27.04 35.38
C ARG A 144 18.22 -28.55 35.28
N THR A 145 17.08 -29.03 34.79
CA THR A 145 16.79 -30.48 34.67
C THR A 145 17.61 -31.17 33.58
N ASN A 146 18.13 -30.42 32.60
CA ASN A 146 18.97 -30.95 31.53
C ASN A 146 20.49 -30.79 31.78
N ASP A 147 20.87 -29.96 32.73
CA ASP A 147 22.21 -29.99 33.27
C ASP A 147 22.37 -31.22 34.18
N THR A 148 22.65 -32.39 33.61
CA THR A 148 23.22 -33.51 34.35
C THR A 148 24.43 -32.97 35.10
N PRO A 149 24.62 -33.34 36.40
CA PRO A 149 25.68 -32.80 37.22
C PRO A 149 27.05 -33.21 36.68
N GLN A 150 27.60 -32.41 35.76
CA GLN A 150 29.02 -32.42 35.54
C GLN A 150 29.64 -31.76 36.78
N THR A 151 30.14 -32.63 37.62
CA THR A 151 31.03 -32.40 38.74
C THR A 151 31.99 -31.22 38.46
N ASN A 152 31.64 -30.02 38.91
CA ASN A 152 32.61 -29.03 39.29
C ASN A 152 32.22 -28.54 40.70
N GLY A 153 32.85 -29.20 41.70
CA GLY A 153 32.74 -28.84 43.12
C GLY A 153 33.44 -27.54 43.42
N GLY A 154 32.86 -26.41 43.03
CA GLY A 154 33.34 -25.09 43.35
C GLY A 154 32.16 -24.14 43.66
N ASN A 155 32.02 -23.77 44.92
CA ASN A 155 31.21 -22.65 45.42
C ASN A 155 29.68 -22.75 45.45
N ARG A 156 29.08 -23.92 45.61
CA ARG A 156 27.65 -24.03 45.92
C ARG A 156 27.22 -23.28 47.19
N VAL A 157 28.10 -23.13 48.16
CA VAL A 157 27.84 -22.39 49.40
C VAL A 157 27.89 -20.88 49.18
N GLY A 158 28.76 -20.39 48.28
CA GLY A 158 28.85 -18.96 47.94
C GLY A 158 27.65 -18.45 47.13
N ASP A 159 27.14 -19.29 46.20
CA ASP A 159 25.98 -18.93 45.39
C ASP A 159 24.67 -19.07 46.19
N PHE A 160 24.59 -20.00 47.13
CA PHE A 160 23.48 -20.08 48.08
C PHE A 160 23.41 -18.88 49.01
N LEU A 161 24.53 -18.40 49.51
CA LEU A 161 24.60 -17.22 50.39
C LEU A 161 24.31 -15.91 49.62
N ARG A 162 24.72 -15.81 48.37
CA ARG A 162 24.35 -14.64 47.50
C ARG A 162 22.85 -14.59 47.24
N ASN A 163 22.22 -15.70 46.97
CA ASN A 163 20.78 -15.78 46.77
C ASN A 163 19.94 -15.48 48.02
N GLN A 164 20.50 -15.75 49.20
CA GLN A 164 19.82 -15.52 50.49
C GLN A 164 19.90 -14.04 50.96
N LEU A 165 20.89 -13.30 50.51
CA LEU A 165 21.11 -11.89 50.91
C LEU A 165 20.37 -10.89 50.01
N GLY A 166 19.32 -11.30 49.32
CA GLY A 166 18.18 -10.48 48.87
C GLY A 166 18.41 -9.06 48.39
N MET A 167 19.55 -8.70 47.77
CA MET A 167 19.67 -7.44 47.07
C MET A 167 19.10 -7.65 45.66
N ARG A 168 17.83 -7.29 45.44
CA ARG A 168 17.25 -7.12 44.13
C ARG A 168 18.03 -6.00 43.42
N SER A 169 19.08 -6.38 42.69
CA SER A 169 19.71 -5.46 41.73
C SER A 169 18.70 -5.21 40.60
N ILE A 170 18.30 -3.94 40.45
CA ILE A 170 17.44 -3.47 39.38
C ILE A 170 18.21 -3.43 38.04
N ALA A 171 19.52 -3.63 38.05
CA ALA A 171 20.35 -3.65 36.86
C ALA A 171 20.33 -5.05 36.19
N PRO A 172 20.22 -5.11 34.84
CA PRO A 172 20.31 -6.36 34.10
C PRO A 172 21.61 -7.11 34.42
N ARG A 173 21.54 -8.42 34.67
CA ARG A 173 22.70 -9.23 35.03
C ARG A 173 23.60 -9.45 33.82
N THR A 174 24.92 -9.28 34.05
CA THR A 174 25.94 -9.64 33.04
C THR A 174 26.24 -11.13 33.15
N GLY A 175 26.35 -11.81 31.99
CA GLY A 175 26.67 -13.25 31.94
C GLY A 175 25.95 -13.95 30.76
N THR A 176 26.33 -15.20 30.54
CA THR A 176 25.75 -16.08 29.50
C THR A 176 24.89 -17.20 30.10
N ASP A 177 24.79 -17.27 31.44
CA ASP A 177 23.93 -18.23 32.12
C ASP A 177 22.44 -17.92 31.91
N PRO A 178 21.55 -18.90 31.99
CA PRO A 178 20.12 -18.73 31.72
C PRO A 178 19.45 -17.65 32.59
N ASP A 179 19.90 -17.47 33.83
CA ASP A 179 19.33 -16.47 34.75
C ASP A 179 19.70 -15.03 34.27
N ALA A 180 20.96 -14.81 33.85
CA ALA A 180 21.40 -13.53 33.29
C ALA A 180 20.68 -13.21 31.97
N VAL A 181 20.55 -14.18 31.07
CA VAL A 181 19.81 -14.02 29.80
C VAL A 181 18.36 -13.64 30.06
N LEU A 182 17.66 -14.35 30.93
CA LEU A 182 16.26 -14.08 31.28
C LEU A 182 16.09 -12.73 31.96
N SER A 183 17.05 -12.32 32.81
CA SER A 183 17.04 -11.00 33.45
C SER A 183 17.15 -9.84 32.43
N ARG A 184 17.99 -10.00 31.38
CA ARG A 184 18.10 -9.00 30.31
C ARG A 184 16.86 -9.00 29.43
N ALA A 185 16.35 -10.19 29.09
CA ALA A 185 15.09 -10.32 28.33
C ALA A 185 13.92 -9.70 29.10
N GLU A 186 13.82 -9.88 30.41
CA GLU A 186 12.79 -9.27 31.25
C GLU A 186 12.89 -7.73 31.21
N ALA A 187 14.09 -7.18 31.37
CA ALA A 187 14.31 -5.75 31.27
C ALA A 187 13.89 -5.18 29.90
N ALA A 188 14.22 -5.87 28.81
CA ALA A 188 13.81 -5.51 27.47
C ALA A 188 12.27 -5.54 27.30
N VAL A 189 11.61 -6.57 27.83
CA VAL A 189 10.14 -6.68 27.81
C VAL A 189 9.49 -5.54 28.59
N GLN A 190 10.00 -5.22 29.77
CA GLN A 190 9.51 -4.10 30.59
C GLN A 190 9.69 -2.76 29.91
N ALA A 191 10.78 -2.59 29.13
CA ALA A 191 11.01 -1.42 28.29
C ALA A 191 10.18 -1.40 26.99
N GLY A 192 9.36 -2.43 26.73
CA GLY A 192 8.58 -2.56 25.47
C GLY A 192 9.40 -3.01 24.26
N GLN A 193 10.67 -3.35 24.46
CA GLN A 193 11.61 -3.80 23.42
C GLN A 193 11.49 -5.29 23.15
N VAL A 194 10.36 -5.70 22.59
CA VAL A 194 10.04 -7.13 22.33
C VAL A 194 11.07 -7.80 21.43
N SER A 195 11.60 -7.07 20.45
CA SER A 195 12.64 -7.59 19.54
C SER A 195 13.92 -7.95 20.28
N ASP A 196 14.36 -7.09 21.19
CA ASP A 196 15.59 -7.29 21.97
C ASP A 196 15.41 -8.46 22.95
N ALA A 197 14.23 -8.56 23.58
CA ALA A 197 13.89 -9.70 24.41
C ALA A 197 13.95 -11.02 23.63
N LEU A 198 13.36 -11.08 22.43
CA LEU A 198 13.42 -12.27 21.58
C LEU A 198 14.86 -12.64 21.19
N ASN A 199 15.70 -11.64 20.90
CA ASN A 199 17.12 -11.86 20.61
C ASN A 199 17.86 -12.45 21.80
N GLU A 200 17.68 -11.91 23.01
CA GLU A 200 18.28 -12.45 24.25
C GLU A 200 17.87 -13.92 24.46
N LEU A 201 16.59 -14.24 24.29
CA LEU A 201 16.07 -15.59 24.48
C LEU A 201 16.67 -16.64 23.53
N THR A 202 17.29 -16.22 22.42
CA THR A 202 17.99 -17.16 21.52
C THR A 202 19.23 -17.80 22.16
N ALA A 203 19.81 -17.14 23.16
CA ALA A 203 20.97 -17.64 23.90
C ALA A 203 20.62 -18.69 24.96
N LEU A 204 19.33 -18.92 25.23
CA LEU A 204 18.89 -19.95 26.17
C LEU A 204 19.15 -21.36 25.64
N PRO A 205 19.38 -22.36 26.54
CA PRO A 205 19.34 -23.79 26.20
C PRO A 205 18.00 -24.16 25.55
N LYS A 206 18.02 -25.15 24.66
CA LYS A 206 16.80 -25.60 23.95
C LYS A 206 15.64 -25.98 24.87
N SER A 207 15.92 -26.61 26.00
CA SER A 207 14.92 -26.95 27.02
C SER A 207 14.20 -25.73 27.58
N ALA A 208 14.94 -24.66 27.87
CA ALA A 208 14.39 -23.41 28.36
C ALA A 208 13.59 -22.67 27.24
N GLN A 209 14.09 -22.69 26.00
CA GLN A 209 13.36 -22.12 24.84
C GLN A 209 12.04 -22.88 24.63
N THR A 210 12.03 -24.20 24.74
CA THR A 210 10.81 -25.03 24.63
C THR A 210 9.81 -24.68 25.73
N ALA A 211 10.28 -24.50 26.97
CA ALA A 211 9.41 -24.10 28.08
C ALA A 211 8.78 -22.72 27.87
N MET A 212 9.43 -21.82 27.12
CA MET A 212 8.92 -20.48 26.75
C MET A 212 8.24 -20.42 25.38
N ALA A 213 8.08 -21.53 24.68
CA ALA A 213 7.62 -21.54 23.28
C ALA A 213 6.32 -20.74 23.09
N GLY A 214 5.34 -20.92 23.97
CA GLY A 214 4.06 -20.18 23.87
C GLY A 214 4.24 -18.66 24.01
N TRP A 215 5.08 -18.20 24.92
CA TRP A 215 5.39 -16.78 25.07
C TRP A 215 6.16 -16.24 23.85
N ILE A 216 7.15 -16.99 23.38
CA ILE A 216 7.96 -16.63 22.21
C ILE A 216 7.08 -16.46 20.95
N GLU A 217 6.13 -17.37 20.74
CA GLU A 217 5.18 -17.28 19.60
C GLU A 217 4.33 -16.01 19.70
N GLN A 218 3.78 -15.70 20.86
CA GLN A 218 3.00 -14.49 21.08
C GLN A 218 3.85 -13.22 20.89
N ALA A 219 5.08 -13.21 21.36
CA ALA A 219 6.02 -12.12 21.19
C ALA A 219 6.39 -11.90 19.71
N LYS A 220 6.59 -12.98 18.95
CA LYS A 220 6.83 -12.94 17.50
C LYS A 220 5.64 -12.37 16.74
N LEU A 221 4.41 -12.76 17.09
CA LEU A 221 3.20 -12.17 16.48
C LEU A 221 3.14 -10.66 16.70
N ARG A 222 3.40 -10.20 17.92
CA ARG A 222 3.45 -8.76 18.20
C ARG A 222 4.56 -8.07 17.42
N GLN A 223 5.76 -8.65 17.37
CA GLN A 223 6.87 -8.12 16.58
C GLN A 223 6.51 -8.01 15.09
N ALA A 224 5.89 -9.05 14.52
CA ALA A 224 5.45 -9.06 13.13
C ALA A 224 4.41 -7.94 12.86
N ALA A 225 3.46 -7.76 13.77
CA ALA A 225 2.47 -6.70 13.69
C ALA A 225 3.10 -5.30 13.74
N GLN A 226 4.04 -5.08 14.66
CA GLN A 226 4.77 -3.80 14.76
C GLN A 226 5.59 -3.51 13.49
N ARG A 227 6.25 -4.52 12.92
CA ARG A 227 6.99 -4.37 11.65
C ARG A 227 6.07 -4.04 10.48
N ALA A 228 4.93 -4.75 10.37
CA ALA A 228 3.95 -4.47 9.32
C ALA A 228 3.46 -3.02 9.39
N VAL A 229 3.07 -2.54 10.58
CA VAL A 229 2.65 -1.15 10.80
C VAL A 229 3.75 -0.15 10.44
N ALA A 230 4.99 -0.40 10.87
CA ALA A 230 6.11 0.48 10.55
C ALA A 230 6.35 0.58 9.04
N THR A 231 6.33 -0.56 8.34
CA THR A 231 6.52 -0.61 6.88
C THR A 231 5.38 0.06 6.13
N LEU A 232 4.12 -0.21 6.53
CA LEU A 232 2.94 0.44 5.97
C LEU A 232 2.99 1.96 6.16
N SER A 233 3.32 2.41 7.36
CA SER A 233 3.44 3.84 7.65
C SER A 233 4.52 4.52 6.82
N GLN A 234 5.66 3.85 6.59
CA GLN A 234 6.73 4.37 5.74
C GLN A 234 6.32 4.43 4.26
N ARG A 235 5.57 3.44 3.77
CA ARG A 235 5.08 3.43 2.39
C ARG A 235 4.10 4.58 2.14
N LEU A 236 3.16 4.77 3.05
CA LEU A 236 2.17 5.86 2.97
C LEU A 236 2.75 7.29 3.13
N GLN A 237 3.99 7.42 3.58
CA GLN A 237 4.68 8.72 3.64
C GLN A 237 5.42 9.04 2.35
N LYS A 238 5.68 8.04 1.50
CA LYS A 238 6.41 8.20 0.24
C LYS A 238 5.48 8.44 -0.96
N ASP A 239 4.23 8.01 -0.85
CA ASP A 239 3.16 8.21 -1.82
C ASP A 239 2.37 9.49 -1.53
#